data_2e53313da4c4015671f03c43fea3c0b9
#
_entry.id   2e53313da4c4015671f03c43fea3c0b9
#
_cell.length_a   1.000
_cell.length_b   1.000
_cell.length_c   1.000
_cell.angle_alpha   90.00
_cell.angle_beta   90.00
_cell.angle_gamma   90.00
#
_symmetry.space_group_name_H-M   'P 1'
#
loop_
_entity.id
_entity.type
_entity.pdbx_description
1 polymer ?
#
loop_
_entity_poly.entity_id
_entity_poly.type
_entity_poly.pdbx_seq_one_letter_code
_entity_poly.pdbx_strand_id
1 'polypeptide(L)'
;SDYLQLPVVNNFRSNDIDHGGQGAPLAPIYHLALAKHIKDKNIVFLNIGGVTNITYIGESDELIALDCGPGNAPIDDFVRYHNKGLMDKDGQFAKLGNVNHDLVNEFMENEYFNLPYPKSLDRNNFNFDNIYKLSLEDGCATMVKIIAISISRALQLLPNKPSKILTSGGGRKNHTIINEIALETKI
;
A
#
# COMPACT_ATOMS: atom_id res chain seq x y z
N SER A 1 4.26 -15.30 -28.12
CA SER A 1 3.53 -16.50 -27.69
C SER A 1 3.09 -17.28 -28.94
N ASP A 2 3.18 -18.61 -28.89
CA ASP A 2 2.83 -19.49 -30.01
C ASP A 2 1.36 -19.38 -30.41
N TYR A 3 0.49 -19.10 -29.47
CA TYR A 3 -0.94 -18.89 -29.72
C TYR A 3 -1.24 -17.63 -30.54
N LEU A 4 -0.57 -16.53 -30.24
CA LEU A 4 -0.82 -15.23 -30.90
C LEU A 4 0.15 -14.96 -32.04
N GLN A 5 1.16 -15.80 -32.27
CA GLN A 5 2.26 -15.60 -33.23
C GLN A 5 2.93 -14.21 -33.07
N LEU A 6 2.99 -13.72 -31.83
CA LEU A 6 3.59 -12.43 -31.48
C LEU A 6 4.78 -12.65 -30.52
N PRO A 7 5.84 -11.82 -30.61
CA PRO A 7 6.87 -11.78 -29.60
C PRO A 7 6.27 -11.44 -28.23
N VAL A 8 6.65 -12.21 -27.20
CA VAL A 8 6.23 -11.96 -25.81
C VAL A 8 7.48 -11.72 -24.97
N VAL A 9 7.60 -10.52 -24.44
CA VAL A 9 8.64 -10.18 -23.46
C VAL A 9 8.08 -10.40 -22.06
N ASN A 10 8.75 -11.21 -21.26
CA ASN A 10 8.30 -11.61 -19.93
C ASN A 10 9.50 -11.81 -18.99
N ASN A 11 9.20 -12.23 -17.74
CA ASN A 11 10.21 -12.60 -16.76
C ASN A 11 11.16 -11.44 -16.36
N PHE A 12 10.61 -10.23 -16.23
CA PHE A 12 11.38 -9.03 -15.88
C PHE A 12 12.05 -9.12 -14.49
N ARG A 13 11.51 -9.94 -13.58
CA ARG A 13 12.00 -10.05 -12.20
C ARG A 13 13.29 -10.84 -12.08
N SER A 14 13.46 -11.87 -12.89
CA SER A 14 14.61 -12.79 -12.75
C SER A 14 15.93 -12.07 -12.90
N ASN A 15 16.06 -11.19 -13.87
CA ASN A 15 17.30 -10.47 -14.09
C ASN A 15 17.68 -9.56 -12.90
N ASP A 16 16.70 -8.94 -12.24
CA ASP A 16 16.94 -8.15 -11.03
C ASP A 16 17.38 -9.04 -9.86
N ILE A 17 16.73 -10.19 -9.68
CA ILE A 17 17.06 -11.17 -8.63
C ILE A 17 18.46 -11.74 -8.83
N ASP A 18 18.81 -12.10 -10.07
CA ASP A 18 20.12 -12.64 -10.43
C ASP A 18 21.27 -11.65 -10.14
N HIS A 19 20.96 -10.36 -10.09
CA HIS A 19 21.89 -9.29 -9.74
C HIS A 19 21.75 -8.80 -8.27
N GLY A 20 21.07 -9.57 -7.41
CA GLY A 20 20.93 -9.28 -5.99
C GLY A 20 19.78 -8.36 -5.61
N GLY A 21 18.91 -8.03 -6.53
CA GLY A 21 17.67 -7.28 -6.28
C GLY A 21 16.55 -8.18 -5.75
N GLN A 22 15.40 -7.59 -5.44
CA GLN A 22 14.21 -8.29 -4.93
C GLN A 22 13.19 -8.65 -6.02
N GLY A 23 13.45 -8.27 -7.28
CA GLY A 23 12.54 -8.48 -8.41
C GLY A 23 11.25 -7.64 -8.35
N ALA A 24 11.07 -6.82 -7.32
CA ALA A 24 9.94 -5.90 -7.14
C ALA A 24 10.28 -4.85 -6.06
N PRO A 25 9.70 -3.64 -6.15
CA PRO A 25 8.87 -3.14 -7.24
C PRO A 25 9.70 -2.72 -8.47
N LEU A 26 9.15 -2.82 -9.69
CA LEU A 26 9.79 -2.37 -10.93
C LEU A 26 9.35 -0.95 -11.36
N ALA A 27 8.28 -0.43 -10.74
CA ALA A 27 7.74 0.90 -11.04
C ALA A 27 8.63 2.11 -10.65
N PRO A 28 9.60 2.02 -9.69
CA PRO A 28 10.34 3.18 -9.22
C PRO A 28 11.06 3.97 -10.31
N ILE A 29 11.61 3.29 -11.32
CA ILE A 29 12.30 3.97 -12.44
C ILE A 29 11.32 4.81 -13.27
N TYR A 30 10.08 4.33 -13.44
CA TYR A 30 9.02 5.09 -14.11
C TYR A 30 8.57 6.28 -13.26
N HIS A 31 8.43 6.10 -11.94
CA HIS A 31 8.09 7.18 -11.03
C HIS A 31 9.17 8.27 -11.01
N LEU A 32 10.44 7.90 -11.07
CA LEU A 32 11.55 8.86 -11.20
C LEU A 32 11.45 9.68 -12.49
N ALA A 33 11.16 9.02 -13.62
CA ALA A 33 10.98 9.71 -14.89
C ALA A 33 9.77 10.66 -14.85
N LEU A 34 8.67 10.23 -14.23
CA LEU A 34 7.48 11.05 -14.05
C LEU A 34 7.75 12.27 -13.16
N ALA A 35 8.45 12.09 -12.03
CA ALA A 35 8.83 13.19 -11.14
C ALA A 35 9.70 14.25 -11.85
N LYS A 36 10.64 13.82 -12.67
CA LYS A 36 11.44 14.73 -13.49
C LYS A 36 10.60 15.53 -14.49
N HIS A 37 9.58 14.89 -15.05
CA HIS A 37 8.66 15.56 -15.98
C HIS A 37 7.80 16.62 -15.28
N ILE A 38 7.27 16.32 -14.09
CA ILE A 38 6.45 17.24 -13.30
C ILE A 38 7.29 18.24 -12.47
N LYS A 39 8.60 18.08 -12.46
CA LYS A 39 9.58 18.91 -11.72
C LYS A 39 9.34 18.96 -10.20
N ASP A 40 8.71 17.94 -9.65
CA ASP A 40 8.54 17.79 -8.20
C ASP A 40 9.64 16.93 -7.61
N LYS A 41 10.07 17.30 -6.41
CA LYS A 41 11.06 16.58 -5.61
C LYS A 41 10.59 16.44 -4.17
N ASN A 42 11.24 15.56 -3.43
CA ASN A 42 10.84 15.20 -2.07
C ASN A 42 9.36 14.76 -2.01
N ILE A 43 9.01 13.84 -2.89
CA ILE A 43 7.65 13.36 -3.10
C ILE A 43 7.56 11.84 -2.97
N VAL A 44 6.37 11.35 -2.69
CA VAL A 44 6.05 9.93 -2.65
C VAL A 44 4.98 9.60 -3.70
N PHE A 45 5.25 8.58 -4.50
CA PHE A 45 4.22 7.85 -5.23
C PHE A 45 3.72 6.70 -4.36
N LEU A 46 2.46 6.75 -3.95
CA LEU A 46 1.81 5.73 -3.15
C LEU A 46 0.86 4.93 -4.03
N ASN A 47 1.08 3.62 -4.11
CA ASN A 47 0.14 2.71 -4.76
C ASN A 47 -0.66 1.96 -3.68
N ILE A 48 -1.99 2.05 -3.75
CA ILE A 48 -2.92 1.34 -2.88
C ILE A 48 -3.58 0.23 -3.70
N GLY A 49 -2.93 -0.93 -3.73
CA GLY A 49 -3.37 -2.15 -4.40
C GLY A 49 -3.81 -3.21 -3.39
N GLY A 50 -3.54 -4.48 -3.67
CA GLY A 50 -3.70 -5.56 -2.69
C GLY A 50 -2.76 -5.42 -1.50
N VAL A 51 -1.54 -4.95 -1.77
CA VAL A 51 -0.52 -4.44 -0.85
C VAL A 51 -0.33 -2.96 -1.15
N THR A 52 0.01 -2.17 -0.14
CA THR A 52 0.41 -0.78 -0.33
C THR A 52 1.93 -0.70 -0.49
N ASN A 53 2.39 0.11 -1.44
CA ASN A 53 3.81 0.39 -1.63
C ASN A 53 4.06 1.85 -1.96
N ILE A 54 5.25 2.30 -1.64
CA ILE A 54 5.70 3.65 -1.93
C ILE A 54 6.97 3.64 -2.78
N THR A 55 7.10 4.69 -3.58
CA THR A 55 8.36 5.12 -4.19
C THR A 55 8.61 6.56 -3.76
N TYR A 56 9.66 6.77 -2.99
CA TYR A 56 10.12 8.10 -2.58
C TYR A 56 11.18 8.60 -3.56
N ILE A 57 11.07 9.87 -3.92
CA ILE A 57 12.04 10.58 -4.74
C ILE A 57 12.48 11.81 -3.97
N GLY A 58 13.72 11.77 -3.50
CA GLY A 58 14.33 12.81 -2.71
C GLY A 58 14.79 14.01 -3.53
N GLU A 59 15.38 15.01 -2.84
CA GLU A 59 15.84 16.25 -3.47
C GLU A 59 16.99 16.03 -4.46
N SER A 60 17.88 15.09 -4.17
CA SER A 60 19.03 14.72 -5.02
C SER A 60 18.77 13.52 -5.92
N ASP A 61 17.51 13.28 -6.29
CA ASP A 61 17.04 12.11 -7.07
C ASP A 61 17.27 10.77 -6.34
N GLU A 62 17.36 10.79 -5.01
CA GLU A 62 17.35 9.57 -4.19
C GLU A 62 16.10 8.77 -4.47
N LEU A 63 16.28 7.49 -4.78
CA LEU A 63 15.19 6.59 -5.12
C LEU A 63 15.07 5.49 -4.06
N ILE A 64 14.01 5.55 -3.25
CA ILE A 64 13.71 4.52 -2.24
C ILE A 64 12.35 3.92 -2.55
N ALA A 65 12.27 2.59 -2.54
CA ALA A 65 11.02 1.89 -2.74
C ALA A 65 10.85 0.80 -1.69
N LEU A 66 9.63 0.66 -1.15
CA LEU A 66 9.29 -0.37 -0.17
C LEU A 66 7.79 -0.63 -0.14
N ASP A 67 7.43 -1.83 0.30
CA ASP A 67 6.05 -2.13 0.64
C ASP A 67 5.76 -1.63 2.06
N CYS A 68 4.60 -0.99 2.24
CA CYS A 68 4.20 -0.40 3.52
C CYS A 68 3.48 -1.38 4.43
N GLY A 69 2.56 -2.15 3.85
CA GLY A 69 1.65 -3.01 4.57
C GLY A 69 0.48 -3.47 3.70
N PRO A 70 -0.63 -3.92 4.30
CA PRO A 70 -1.82 -4.32 3.56
C PRO A 70 -2.38 -3.15 2.75
N GLY A 71 -3.09 -3.47 1.67
CA GLY A 71 -3.85 -2.51 0.87
C GLY A 71 -5.35 -2.76 0.98
N ASN A 72 -6.09 -2.52 -0.11
CA ASN A 72 -7.55 -2.71 -0.10
C ASN A 72 -7.99 -4.19 -0.25
N ALA A 73 -7.09 -5.11 -0.60
CA ALA A 73 -7.49 -6.50 -0.81
C ALA A 73 -8.13 -7.17 0.43
N PRO A 74 -7.60 -7.03 1.66
CA PRO A 74 -8.24 -7.56 2.84
C PRO A 74 -9.65 -6.99 3.08
N ILE A 75 -9.87 -5.71 2.78
CA ILE A 75 -11.20 -5.07 2.87
C ILE A 75 -12.14 -5.71 1.85
N ASP A 76 -11.70 -5.88 0.61
CA ASP A 76 -12.49 -6.49 -0.45
C ASP A 76 -12.86 -7.95 -0.10
N ASP A 77 -11.91 -8.72 0.45
CA ASP A 77 -12.14 -10.10 0.92
C ASP A 77 -13.14 -10.12 2.08
N PHE A 78 -13.05 -9.19 3.02
CA PHE A 78 -13.95 -9.08 4.16
C PHE A 78 -15.38 -8.70 3.74
N VAL A 79 -15.55 -7.78 2.80
CA VAL A 79 -16.87 -7.42 2.22
C VAL A 79 -17.50 -8.63 1.51
N ARG A 80 -16.70 -9.40 0.76
CA ARG A 80 -17.14 -10.65 0.13
C ARG A 80 -17.56 -11.70 1.16
N TYR A 81 -16.78 -11.86 2.22
CA TYR A 81 -17.10 -12.77 3.33
C TYR A 81 -18.49 -12.46 3.94
N HIS A 82 -18.83 -11.18 4.11
CA HIS A 82 -20.14 -10.74 4.59
C HIS A 82 -21.23 -10.77 3.52
N ASN A 83 -20.97 -11.22 2.29
CA ASN A 83 -21.92 -11.24 1.17
C ASN A 83 -22.54 -9.86 0.85
N LYS A 84 -21.76 -8.78 1.00
CA LYS A 84 -22.21 -7.40 0.79
C LYS A 84 -21.64 -6.75 -0.48
N GLY A 85 -21.11 -7.57 -1.39
CA GLY A 85 -20.58 -7.12 -2.67
C GLY A 85 -19.14 -7.54 -2.88
N LEU A 86 -18.45 -6.86 -3.79
CA LEU A 86 -17.07 -7.19 -4.17
C LEU A 86 -16.03 -6.33 -3.45
N MET A 87 -16.41 -5.15 -2.95
CA MET A 87 -15.52 -4.19 -2.31
C MET A 87 -16.31 -3.19 -1.45
N ASP A 88 -15.64 -2.49 -0.55
CA ASP A 88 -16.19 -1.32 0.14
C ASP A 88 -16.15 -0.11 -0.80
N LYS A 89 -17.19 0.05 -1.61
CA LYS A 89 -17.26 1.11 -2.61
C LYS A 89 -17.24 2.48 -1.92
N ASP A 90 -16.29 3.32 -2.31
CA ASP A 90 -16.07 4.68 -1.78
C ASP A 90 -15.85 4.73 -0.26
N GLY A 91 -15.59 3.59 0.40
CA GLY A 91 -15.39 3.48 1.84
C GLY A 91 -16.67 3.64 2.67
N GLN A 92 -17.83 3.30 2.09
CA GLN A 92 -19.14 3.51 2.72
C GLN A 92 -19.34 2.68 3.99
N PHE A 93 -18.83 1.45 4.04
CA PHE A 93 -18.91 0.62 5.25
C PHE A 93 -17.93 1.13 6.30
N ALA A 94 -16.68 1.35 5.93
CA ALA A 94 -15.67 1.85 6.84
C ALA A 94 -16.06 3.19 7.47
N LYS A 95 -16.73 4.07 6.74
CA LYS A 95 -17.21 5.38 7.24
C LYS A 95 -18.24 5.26 8.36
N LEU A 96 -19.00 4.16 8.42
CA LEU A 96 -20.06 3.93 9.41
C LEU A 96 -19.55 3.17 10.64
N GLY A 97 -18.39 2.53 10.55
CA GLY A 97 -17.84 1.69 11.59
C GLY A 97 -17.02 2.46 12.62
N ASN A 98 -16.79 1.79 13.74
CA ASN A 98 -15.88 2.22 14.78
C ASN A 98 -14.57 1.43 14.69
N VAL A 99 -13.46 2.12 14.78
CA VAL A 99 -12.14 1.48 14.78
C VAL A 99 -11.92 0.71 16.08
N ASN A 100 -11.57 -0.56 15.98
CA ASN A 100 -11.11 -1.33 17.13
C ASN A 100 -9.60 -1.09 17.31
N HIS A 101 -9.27 -0.17 18.21
CA HIS A 101 -7.88 0.26 18.47
C HIS A 101 -7.00 -0.87 19.05
N ASP A 102 -7.57 -1.80 19.81
CA ASP A 102 -6.80 -2.91 20.37
C ASP A 102 -6.31 -3.84 19.25
N LEU A 103 -7.17 -4.18 18.29
CA LEU A 103 -6.78 -4.96 17.12
C LEU A 103 -5.81 -4.21 16.19
N VAL A 104 -5.95 -2.90 16.07
CA VAL A 104 -4.96 -2.07 15.34
C VAL A 104 -3.61 -2.18 16.01
N ASN A 105 -3.54 -2.00 17.33
CA ASN A 105 -2.29 -2.07 18.08
C ASN A 105 -1.65 -3.46 17.96
N GLU A 106 -2.42 -4.53 18.21
CA GLU A 106 -1.99 -5.93 18.03
C GLU A 106 -1.40 -6.16 16.63
N PHE A 107 -2.09 -5.72 15.59
CA PHE A 107 -1.63 -5.86 14.22
C PHE A 107 -0.31 -5.12 13.95
N MET A 108 -0.17 -3.93 14.52
CA MET A 108 1.00 -3.08 14.35
C MET A 108 2.22 -3.50 15.19
N GLU A 109 2.09 -4.52 16.07
CA GLU A 109 3.21 -5.17 16.75
C GLU A 109 4.03 -6.08 15.83
N ASN A 110 3.52 -6.42 14.65
CA ASN A 110 4.23 -7.24 13.68
C ASN A 110 5.60 -6.62 13.32
N GLU A 111 6.65 -7.42 13.46
CA GLU A 111 8.05 -7.01 13.24
C GLU A 111 8.30 -6.41 11.85
N TYR A 112 7.49 -6.81 10.85
CA TYR A 112 7.61 -6.26 9.49
C TYR A 112 7.61 -4.74 9.46
N PHE A 113 6.79 -4.09 10.29
CA PHE A 113 6.66 -2.63 10.28
C PHE A 113 7.93 -1.91 10.75
N ASN A 114 8.81 -2.60 11.48
CA ASN A 114 10.07 -2.08 12.00
C ASN A 114 11.27 -2.40 11.10
N LEU A 115 11.09 -3.24 10.06
CA LEU A 115 12.17 -3.56 9.13
C LEU A 115 12.60 -2.32 8.33
N PRO A 116 13.92 -2.15 8.09
CA PRO A 116 14.41 -1.11 7.20
C PRO A 116 14.04 -1.40 5.74
N TYR A 117 14.16 -0.42 4.87
CA TYR A 117 14.11 -0.63 3.43
C TYR A 117 15.47 -1.13 2.89
N PRO A 118 15.48 -1.88 1.73
CA PRO A 118 14.33 -2.31 0.96
C PRO A 118 13.59 -3.47 1.63
N LYS A 119 12.25 -3.44 1.60
CA LYS A 119 11.41 -4.54 2.10
C LYS A 119 10.20 -4.74 1.20
N SER A 120 9.78 -5.99 1.04
CA SER A 120 8.66 -6.39 0.20
C SER A 120 7.70 -7.31 0.95
N LEU A 121 6.45 -7.36 0.49
CA LEU A 121 5.37 -8.17 1.04
C LEU A 121 4.70 -9.01 -0.03
N ASP A 122 4.28 -10.20 0.35
CA ASP A 122 3.22 -10.92 -0.33
C ASP A 122 1.86 -10.52 0.27
N ARG A 123 0.80 -10.58 -0.52
CA ARG A 123 -0.58 -10.31 -0.11
C ARG A 123 -1.01 -11.08 1.14
N ASN A 124 -0.47 -12.29 1.34
CA ASN A 124 -0.88 -13.22 2.39
C ASN A 124 0.03 -13.17 3.64
N ASN A 125 0.90 -12.19 3.75
CA ASN A 125 1.83 -12.10 4.89
C ASN A 125 1.14 -11.76 6.22
N PHE A 126 -0.08 -11.24 6.20
CA PHE A 126 -0.80 -10.83 7.41
C PHE A 126 -2.04 -11.68 7.67
N ASN A 127 -2.30 -11.94 8.94
CA ASN A 127 -3.50 -12.60 9.43
C ASN A 127 -4.52 -11.54 9.89
N PHE A 128 -5.78 -11.70 9.46
CA PHE A 128 -6.91 -10.84 9.80
C PHE A 128 -8.00 -11.57 10.58
N ASP A 129 -7.77 -12.80 11.09
CA ASP A 129 -8.79 -13.65 11.70
C ASP A 129 -9.55 -12.96 12.84
N ASN A 130 -8.86 -12.14 13.65
CA ASN A 130 -9.50 -11.40 14.72
C ASN A 130 -10.43 -10.29 14.21
N ILE A 131 -10.09 -9.66 13.08
CA ILE A 131 -10.94 -8.65 12.44
C ILE A 131 -12.20 -9.29 11.84
N TYR A 132 -12.10 -10.54 11.37
CA TYR A 132 -13.25 -11.27 10.83
C TYR A 132 -14.34 -11.56 11.87
N LYS A 133 -14.08 -11.33 13.16
CA LYS A 133 -15.07 -11.43 14.26
C LYS A 133 -15.86 -10.12 14.48
N LEU A 134 -15.47 -9.04 13.84
CA LEU A 134 -16.15 -7.74 13.94
C LEU A 134 -17.38 -7.67 13.02
N SER A 135 -18.20 -6.64 13.23
CA SER A 135 -19.22 -6.23 12.27
C SER A 135 -18.56 -5.81 10.94
N LEU A 136 -19.33 -5.80 9.85
CA LEU A 136 -18.81 -5.37 8.55
C LEU A 136 -18.23 -3.97 8.62
N GLU A 137 -18.94 -3.05 9.23
CA GLU A 137 -18.59 -1.65 9.34
C GLU A 137 -17.33 -1.47 10.18
N ASP A 138 -17.28 -2.06 11.38
CA ASP A 138 -16.15 -1.93 12.30
C ASP A 138 -14.90 -2.62 11.75
N GLY A 139 -15.05 -3.78 11.10
CA GLY A 139 -13.94 -4.46 10.45
C GLY A 139 -13.35 -3.66 9.30
N CYS A 140 -14.19 -3.07 8.44
CA CYS A 140 -13.73 -2.16 7.37
C CYS A 140 -13.03 -0.92 7.95
N ALA A 141 -13.60 -0.28 8.98
CA ALA A 141 -13.00 0.88 9.65
C ALA A 141 -11.63 0.54 10.27
N THR A 142 -11.54 -0.62 10.93
CA THR A 142 -10.30 -1.10 11.55
C THR A 142 -9.22 -1.38 10.52
N MET A 143 -9.55 -2.03 9.39
CA MET A 143 -8.59 -2.26 8.30
C MET A 143 -8.12 -0.96 7.63
N VAL A 144 -9.02 0.01 7.44
CA VAL A 144 -8.66 1.34 6.91
C VAL A 144 -7.64 2.01 7.84
N LYS A 145 -7.84 1.94 9.15
CA LYS A 145 -6.90 2.49 10.14
C LYS A 145 -5.54 1.80 10.07
N ILE A 146 -5.50 0.47 9.99
CA ILE A 146 -4.27 -0.30 9.82
C ILE A 146 -3.51 0.14 8.57
N ILE A 147 -4.20 0.27 7.43
CA ILE A 147 -3.59 0.72 6.17
C ILE A 147 -2.94 2.10 6.35
N ALA A 148 -3.66 3.05 6.93
CA ALA A 148 -3.17 4.41 7.10
C ALA A 148 -1.94 4.48 8.03
N ILE A 149 -1.97 3.75 9.16
CA ILE A 149 -0.83 3.69 10.09
C ILE A 149 0.37 3.00 9.46
N SER A 150 0.15 1.92 8.70
CA SER A 150 1.22 1.21 7.98
C SER A 150 1.95 2.14 7.01
N ILE A 151 1.20 2.95 6.27
CA ILE A 151 1.77 3.96 5.37
C ILE A 151 2.51 5.02 6.16
N SER A 152 1.92 5.55 7.23
CA SER A 152 2.55 6.56 8.08
C SER A 152 3.89 6.06 8.65
N ARG A 153 3.95 4.81 9.14
CA ARG A 153 5.21 4.19 9.59
C ARG A 153 6.24 4.04 8.47
N ALA A 154 5.81 3.65 7.29
CA ALA A 154 6.70 3.55 6.14
C ALA A 154 7.31 4.91 5.76
N LEU A 155 6.53 5.98 5.83
CA LEU A 155 7.02 7.34 5.59
C LEU A 155 8.02 7.82 6.64
N GLN A 156 7.94 7.33 7.89
CA GLN A 156 8.90 7.64 8.94
C GLN A 156 10.28 7.02 8.73
N LEU A 157 10.39 5.99 7.89
CA LEU A 157 11.66 5.39 7.50
C LEU A 157 12.43 6.22 6.47
N LEU A 158 11.77 7.17 5.81
CA LEU A 158 12.38 7.99 4.77
C LEU A 158 13.33 9.03 5.36
N PRO A 159 14.38 9.44 4.63
CA PRO A 159 15.36 10.40 5.12
C PRO A 159 14.76 11.79 5.38
N ASN A 160 13.72 12.16 4.64
CA ASN A 160 13.01 13.42 4.82
C ASN A 160 11.50 13.19 4.71
N LYS A 161 10.71 13.98 5.44
CA LYS A 161 9.25 13.97 5.31
C LYS A 161 8.89 14.45 3.90
N PRO A 162 8.12 13.69 3.11
CA PRO A 162 7.73 14.14 1.78
C PRO A 162 6.79 15.35 1.84
N SER A 163 6.94 16.22 0.86
CA SER A 163 6.08 17.41 0.70
C SER A 163 4.71 17.08 0.10
N LYS A 164 4.62 15.93 -0.60
CA LYS A 164 3.44 15.52 -1.35
C LYS A 164 3.38 14.00 -1.49
N ILE A 165 2.17 13.47 -1.45
CA ILE A 165 1.87 12.07 -1.78
C ILE A 165 0.98 12.03 -3.03
N LEU A 166 1.46 11.35 -4.07
CA LEU A 166 0.72 11.10 -5.31
C LEU A 166 0.15 9.68 -5.27
N THR A 167 -1.18 9.56 -5.18
CA THR A 167 -1.84 8.27 -4.98
C THR A 167 -2.24 7.60 -6.29
N SER A 168 -2.04 6.28 -6.34
CA SER A 168 -2.41 5.39 -7.45
C SER A 168 -3.04 4.10 -6.93
N GLY A 169 -3.38 3.18 -7.83
CA GLY A 169 -4.02 1.91 -7.47
C GLY A 169 -5.53 2.02 -7.30
N GLY A 170 -6.17 0.88 -7.05
CA GLY A 170 -7.63 0.80 -6.87
C GLY A 170 -8.13 1.50 -5.61
N GLY A 171 -7.37 1.38 -4.52
CA GLY A 171 -7.70 1.93 -3.22
C GLY A 171 -7.77 3.47 -3.18
N ARG A 172 -7.15 4.18 -4.15
CA ARG A 172 -7.28 5.64 -4.25
C ARG A 172 -8.74 6.11 -4.45
N LYS A 173 -9.62 5.22 -4.89
CA LYS A 173 -11.05 5.51 -5.07
C LYS A 173 -11.84 5.39 -3.76
N ASN A 174 -11.28 4.77 -2.74
CA ASN A 174 -11.89 4.68 -1.42
C ASN A 174 -11.56 5.95 -0.63
N HIS A 175 -12.52 6.87 -0.57
CA HIS A 175 -12.33 8.17 0.08
C HIS A 175 -12.03 8.06 1.58
N THR A 176 -12.53 7.00 2.26
CA THR A 176 -12.25 6.79 3.69
C THR A 176 -10.77 6.44 3.89
N ILE A 177 -10.19 5.59 3.03
CA ILE A 177 -8.74 5.30 3.06
C ILE A 177 -7.93 6.58 2.84
N ILE A 178 -8.27 7.37 1.81
CA ILE A 178 -7.50 8.59 1.50
C ILE A 178 -7.57 9.61 2.64
N ASN A 179 -8.76 9.83 3.21
CA ASN A 179 -8.92 10.74 4.34
C ASN A 179 -8.13 10.27 5.56
N GLU A 180 -8.15 8.97 5.86
CA GLU A 180 -7.44 8.43 7.00
C GLU A 180 -5.91 8.52 6.82
N ILE A 181 -5.41 8.29 5.60
CA ILE A 181 -3.99 8.51 5.27
C ILE A 181 -3.60 9.97 5.50
N ALA A 182 -4.41 10.93 5.04
CA ALA A 182 -4.12 12.35 5.23
C ALA A 182 -4.09 12.74 6.72
N LEU A 183 -4.99 12.18 7.54
CA LEU A 183 -5.01 12.39 8.99
C LEU A 183 -3.76 11.83 9.68
N GLU A 184 -3.34 10.61 9.33
CA GLU A 184 -2.20 9.94 9.94
C GLU A 184 -0.84 10.53 9.51
N THR A 185 -0.73 10.96 8.25
CA THR A 185 0.54 11.47 7.71
C THR A 185 0.71 12.98 7.86
N LYS A 186 -0.39 13.70 8.02
CA LYS A 186 -0.44 15.18 8.03
C LYS A 186 0.18 15.79 6.77
N ILE A 187 -0.12 15.16 5.61
CA ILE A 187 0.30 15.58 4.27
C ILE A 187 -0.93 15.71 3.37
#